data_c4bdfc60cf269113dcc2dc0024e8f3c2
#
_entry.id   c4bdfc60cf269113dcc2dc0024e8f3c2
#
_cell.length_a   1.000
_cell.length_b   1.000
_cell.length_c   1.000
_cell.angle_alpha   90.00
_cell.angle_beta   90.00
_cell.angle_gamma   90.00
#
_symmetry.space_group_name_H-M   'P 1'
#
loop_
_entity.id
_entity.type
_entity.pdbx_description
1 polymer ?
#
loop_
_entity_poly.entity_id
_entity_poly.type
_entity_poly.pdbx_seq_one_letter_code
_entity_poly.pdbx_strand_id
1 'polypeptide(L)'
;ASSYQTGWKTFDHKTTNFQAFAGHDNTAPAGMIMIPGGSFTIGQMDEFITAPRNSERRTLTVSSFYMDKYEVSNLGWREYVDWMTYVFGQDNQAIIDATLPDSLVWRNEMAYNEPYIENYFRHPAYSFYPVVGVSWDQAMAYCQWRTDRVNERLLVEGKYTEALPYNKIGPDNYMTEQALEDFLK
;
A
#
# COMPACT_ATOMS: atom_id res chain seq x y z
N ALA A 1 3.70 -18.53 1.22
CA ALA A 1 2.66 -17.55 1.55
C ALA A 1 2.60 -16.51 0.44
N SER A 2 1.44 -15.89 0.24
CA SER A 2 1.26 -14.77 -0.70
C SER A 2 1.11 -13.48 0.08
N SER A 3 1.60 -12.37 -0.49
CA SER A 3 1.37 -11.04 0.05
C SER A 3 -0.15 -10.77 0.08
N TYR A 4 -0.67 -10.31 1.22
CA TYR A 4 -2.08 -9.94 1.33
C TYR A 4 -2.40 -8.61 0.65
N GLN A 5 -1.37 -7.85 0.26
CA GLN A 5 -1.52 -6.53 -0.35
C GLN A 5 -1.46 -6.56 -1.87
N THR A 6 -0.52 -7.32 -2.42
CA THR A 6 -0.29 -7.39 -3.87
C THR A 6 -0.79 -8.69 -4.48
N GLY A 7 -1.04 -9.71 -3.64
CA GLY A 7 -1.40 -11.06 -4.06
C GLY A 7 -0.24 -11.89 -4.59
N TRP A 8 0.95 -11.29 -4.77
CA TRP A 8 2.14 -12.03 -5.15
C TRP A 8 2.57 -12.99 -4.03
N LYS A 9 3.28 -14.06 -4.38
CA LYS A 9 3.95 -14.88 -3.36
C LYS A 9 4.96 -14.02 -2.63
N THR A 10 4.92 -14.09 -1.29
CA THR A 10 5.94 -13.45 -0.47
C THR A 10 7.29 -13.99 -0.88
N PHE A 11 8.22 -13.07 -1.04
CA PHE A 11 9.54 -13.32 -1.53
C PHE A 11 10.26 -14.39 -0.70
N ASP A 12 10.76 -15.41 -1.37
CA ASP A 12 11.74 -16.32 -0.83
C ASP A 12 13.05 -16.13 -1.62
N HIS A 13 14.09 -15.64 -0.97
CA HIS A 13 15.42 -15.42 -1.56
C HIS A 13 16.01 -16.66 -2.26
N LYS A 14 15.39 -17.82 -2.09
CA LYS A 14 15.83 -19.10 -2.65
C LYS A 14 15.12 -19.50 -3.94
N THR A 15 13.98 -18.89 -4.26
CA THR A 15 13.22 -19.24 -5.47
C THR A 15 13.07 -18.02 -6.36
N THR A 16 13.81 -18.02 -7.46
CA THR A 16 13.86 -16.95 -8.46
C THR A 16 12.64 -16.87 -9.38
N ASN A 17 11.57 -17.60 -9.12
CA ASN A 17 10.41 -17.64 -10.00
C ASN A 17 9.15 -17.16 -9.28
N PHE A 18 8.56 -16.07 -9.79
CA PHE A 18 7.17 -15.74 -9.54
C PHE A 18 6.29 -16.81 -10.20
N GLN A 19 5.51 -17.52 -9.40
CA GLN A 19 4.52 -18.44 -9.96
C GLN A 19 3.21 -17.69 -10.11
N ALA A 20 2.77 -17.53 -11.36
CA ALA A 20 1.44 -17.05 -11.66
C ALA A 20 0.38 -18.00 -11.09
N PHE A 21 -0.67 -17.46 -10.49
CA PHE A 21 -1.82 -18.24 -10.05
C PHE A 21 -2.85 -18.32 -11.17
N ALA A 22 -3.25 -19.54 -11.52
CA ALA A 22 -4.42 -19.76 -12.39
C ALA A 22 -5.69 -19.66 -11.52
N GLY A 23 -6.59 -18.77 -11.86
CA GLY A 23 -7.88 -18.63 -11.20
C GLY A 23 -8.40 -17.22 -11.30
N HIS A 24 -9.23 -16.94 -12.27
CA HIS A 24 -9.83 -15.63 -12.52
C HIS A 24 -11.32 -15.71 -12.26
N ASP A 25 -11.70 -15.48 -11.03
CA ASP A 25 -13.05 -14.99 -10.72
C ASP A 25 -12.94 -13.48 -10.48
N ASN A 26 -13.98 -12.72 -10.80
CA ASN A 26 -14.12 -11.27 -10.58
C ASN A 26 -14.08 -10.93 -9.07
N THR A 27 -13.04 -11.39 -8.42
CA THR A 27 -12.82 -11.20 -6.99
C THR A 27 -12.11 -9.88 -6.76
N ALA A 28 -12.46 -9.22 -5.66
CA ALA A 28 -11.78 -8.01 -5.22
C ALA A 28 -10.26 -8.19 -5.22
N PRO A 29 -9.48 -7.14 -5.51
CA PRO A 29 -8.02 -7.20 -5.40
C PRO A 29 -7.58 -7.72 -4.04
N ALA A 30 -6.39 -8.32 -3.98
CA ALA A 30 -5.87 -8.95 -2.77
C ALA A 30 -5.91 -7.99 -1.57
N GLY A 31 -6.51 -8.44 -0.46
CA GLY A 31 -6.65 -7.65 0.78
C GLY A 31 -7.78 -6.62 0.78
N MET A 32 -8.44 -6.39 -0.36
CA MET A 32 -9.53 -5.43 -0.47
C MET A 32 -10.90 -6.09 -0.41
N ILE A 33 -11.89 -5.31 0.01
CA ILE A 33 -13.31 -5.66 -0.04
C ILE A 33 -14.06 -4.64 -0.89
N MET A 34 -15.09 -5.08 -1.57
CA MET A 34 -15.98 -4.20 -2.31
C MET A 34 -16.95 -3.51 -1.35
N ILE A 35 -16.96 -2.19 -1.38
CA ILE A 35 -17.93 -1.35 -0.67
C ILE A 35 -19.01 -0.95 -1.69
N PRO A 36 -20.28 -1.33 -1.46
CA PRO A 36 -21.35 -0.94 -2.36
C PRO A 36 -21.58 0.58 -2.33
N GLY A 37 -21.86 1.14 -3.48
CA GLY A 37 -22.20 2.55 -3.60
C GLY A 37 -23.53 2.89 -2.89
N GLY A 38 -23.66 4.14 -2.52
CA GLY A 38 -24.87 4.62 -1.83
C GLY A 38 -24.85 6.11 -1.59
N SER A 39 -25.96 6.62 -1.07
CA SER A 39 -26.09 8.01 -0.65
C SER A 39 -26.03 8.11 0.86
N PHE A 40 -25.29 9.07 1.37
CA PHE A 40 -25.21 9.36 2.79
C PHE A 40 -25.20 10.86 3.04
N THR A 41 -25.62 11.26 4.22
CA THR A 41 -25.69 12.67 4.60
C THR A 41 -24.54 12.99 5.54
N ILE A 42 -23.73 13.99 5.17
CA ILE A 42 -22.70 14.58 6.02
C ILE A 42 -23.17 15.93 6.55
N GLY A 43 -22.57 16.36 7.62
CA GLY A 43 -22.90 17.63 8.27
C GLY A 43 -23.41 17.43 9.69
N GLN A 44 -23.43 18.52 10.43
CA GLN A 44 -23.78 18.53 11.84
C GLN A 44 -25.30 18.48 12.01
N MET A 45 -25.77 17.71 12.96
CA MET A 45 -27.19 17.72 13.34
C MET A 45 -27.53 19.00 14.12
N ASP A 46 -28.71 19.57 13.85
CA ASP A 46 -29.21 20.79 14.51
C ASP A 46 -29.43 20.64 16.04
N GLU A 47 -29.22 19.46 16.58
CA GLU A 47 -29.39 19.16 18.02
C GLU A 47 -28.31 19.80 18.89
N PHE A 48 -27.18 20.24 18.33
CA PHE A 48 -26.13 20.93 19.05
C PHE A 48 -26.28 22.45 18.97
N ILE A 49 -27.00 23.05 19.91
CA ILE A 49 -27.28 24.49 19.98
C ILE A 49 -26.00 25.35 20.07
N THR A 50 -24.90 24.81 20.58
CA THR A 50 -23.63 25.51 20.78
C THR A 50 -22.61 25.28 19.65
N ALA A 51 -22.94 24.48 18.67
CA ALA A 51 -22.02 24.17 17.58
C ALA A 51 -21.97 25.29 16.53
N PRO A 52 -20.79 25.61 15.96
CA PRO A 52 -20.69 26.58 14.89
C PRO A 52 -21.50 26.10 13.66
N ARG A 53 -22.38 26.94 13.14
CA ARG A 53 -23.26 26.64 11.98
C ARG A 53 -22.52 26.65 10.63
N ASN A 54 -21.30 26.19 10.58
CA ASN A 54 -20.47 26.16 9.38
C ASN A 54 -20.47 24.81 8.63
N SER A 55 -21.23 23.83 9.14
CA SER A 55 -21.31 22.48 8.56
C SER A 55 -22.77 22.14 8.22
N GLU A 56 -23.28 22.70 7.12
CA GLU A 56 -24.62 22.40 6.63
C GLU A 56 -24.74 20.94 6.18
N ARG A 57 -25.91 20.36 6.37
CA ARG A 57 -26.23 19.01 5.90
C ARG A 57 -26.16 18.95 4.37
N ARG A 58 -25.37 17.99 3.87
CA ARG A 58 -25.27 17.69 2.45
C ARG A 58 -25.40 16.20 2.21
N THR A 59 -26.24 15.83 1.26
CA THR A 59 -26.33 14.44 0.80
C THR A 59 -25.35 14.24 -0.34
N LEU A 60 -24.45 13.27 -0.16
CA LEU A 60 -23.47 12.88 -1.17
C LEU A 60 -23.76 11.46 -1.62
N THR A 61 -23.60 11.23 -2.91
CA THR A 61 -23.70 9.88 -3.49
C THR A 61 -22.30 9.44 -3.91
N VAL A 62 -21.90 8.27 -3.46
CA VAL A 62 -20.60 7.65 -3.78
C VAL A 62 -20.88 6.40 -4.58
N SER A 63 -20.13 6.20 -5.67
CA SER A 63 -20.15 4.93 -6.41
C SER A 63 -19.49 3.82 -5.61
N SER A 64 -19.73 2.56 -5.98
CA SER A 64 -19.05 1.42 -5.38
C SER A 64 -17.55 1.51 -5.61
N PHE A 65 -16.75 1.08 -4.61
CA PHE A 65 -15.30 1.11 -4.65
C PHE A 65 -14.71 -0.04 -3.84
N TYR A 66 -13.43 -0.30 -4.05
CA TYR A 66 -12.67 -1.26 -3.24
C TYR A 66 -11.92 -0.52 -2.15
N MET A 67 -11.89 -1.10 -0.96
CA MET A 67 -11.15 -0.59 0.18
C MET A 67 -10.45 -1.73 0.92
N ASP A 68 -9.29 -1.46 1.50
CA ASP A 68 -8.62 -2.43 2.35
C ASP A 68 -9.47 -2.77 3.57
N LYS A 69 -9.47 -4.05 3.94
CA LYS A 69 -10.18 -4.51 5.13
C LYS A 69 -9.54 -4.03 6.42
N TYR A 70 -8.23 -3.83 6.40
CA TYR A 70 -7.43 -3.43 7.54
C TYR A 70 -6.51 -2.28 7.14
N GLU A 71 -6.03 -1.55 8.13
CA GLU A 71 -4.98 -0.56 7.97
C GLU A 71 -3.70 -1.21 7.42
N VAL A 72 -2.89 -0.43 6.70
CA VAL A 72 -1.60 -0.90 6.20
C VAL A 72 -0.69 -1.20 7.39
N SER A 73 -0.23 -2.44 7.47
CA SER A 73 0.61 -2.91 8.56
C SER A 73 2.09 -2.58 8.34
N ASN A 74 2.87 -2.60 9.42
CA ASN A 74 4.34 -2.49 9.34
C ASN A 74 4.95 -3.55 8.43
N LEU A 75 4.39 -4.76 8.40
CA LEU A 75 4.85 -5.82 7.50
C LEU A 75 4.69 -5.43 6.04
N GLY A 76 3.51 -4.90 5.69
CA GLY A 76 3.24 -4.50 4.33
C GLY A 76 4.03 -3.28 3.88
N TRP A 77 4.26 -2.34 4.79
CA TRP A 77 5.13 -1.20 4.48
C TRP A 77 6.59 -1.63 4.30
N ARG A 78 7.08 -2.59 5.09
CA ARG A 78 8.43 -3.17 4.88
C ARG A 78 8.55 -3.87 3.53
N GLU A 79 7.51 -4.58 3.08
CA GLU A 79 7.48 -5.17 1.73
C GLU A 79 7.71 -4.11 0.65
N TYR A 80 7.07 -2.95 0.78
CA TYR A 80 7.29 -1.81 -0.11
C TYR A 80 8.72 -1.27 -0.04
N VAL A 81 9.25 -1.03 1.16
CA VAL A 81 10.63 -0.54 1.36
C VAL A 81 11.65 -1.53 0.79
N ASP A 82 11.47 -2.82 1.05
CA ASP A 82 12.35 -3.88 0.53
C ASP A 82 12.33 -3.92 -1.00
N TRP A 83 11.15 -3.77 -1.60
CA TRP A 83 11.01 -3.72 -3.05
C TRP A 83 11.70 -2.48 -3.65
N MET A 84 11.48 -1.30 -3.05
CA MET A 84 12.13 -0.06 -3.49
C MET A 84 13.66 -0.15 -3.37
N THR A 85 14.16 -0.70 -2.26
CA THR A 85 15.58 -0.92 -2.05
C THR A 85 16.17 -1.87 -3.09
N TYR A 86 15.42 -2.90 -3.44
CA TYR A 86 15.85 -3.87 -4.42
C TYR A 86 15.92 -3.29 -5.84
N VAL A 87 14.86 -2.57 -6.26
CA VAL A 87 14.75 -2.04 -7.63
C VAL A 87 15.70 -0.88 -7.88
N PHE A 88 15.74 0.10 -6.96
CA PHE A 88 16.54 1.31 -7.14
C PHE A 88 17.98 1.16 -6.64
N GLY A 89 18.26 0.07 -5.94
CA GLY A 89 19.61 -0.28 -5.48
C GLY A 89 20.10 0.56 -4.31
N GLN A 90 21.21 0.11 -3.75
CA GLN A 90 21.86 0.78 -2.62
C GLN A 90 22.50 2.13 -3.01
N ASP A 91 22.63 2.40 -4.30
CA ASP A 91 23.22 3.65 -4.81
C ASP A 91 22.28 4.85 -4.68
N ASN A 92 20.99 4.62 -4.46
CA ASN A 92 19.96 5.66 -4.32
C ASN A 92 19.42 5.76 -2.89
N GLN A 93 20.29 6.00 -1.92
CA GLN A 93 19.93 6.12 -0.51
C GLN A 93 18.80 7.14 -0.27
N ALA A 94 18.77 8.23 -1.04
CA ALA A 94 17.73 9.25 -0.93
C ALA A 94 16.32 8.71 -1.20
N ILE A 95 16.17 7.76 -2.14
CA ILE A 95 14.88 7.13 -2.43
C ILE A 95 14.48 6.21 -1.26
N ILE A 96 15.43 5.45 -0.73
CA ILE A 96 15.19 4.55 0.40
C ILE A 96 14.78 5.37 1.63
N ASP A 97 15.52 6.43 1.94
CA ASP A 97 15.21 7.31 3.07
C ASP A 97 13.83 7.97 2.93
N ALA A 98 13.42 8.32 1.70
CA ALA A 98 12.11 8.87 1.42
C ALA A 98 10.96 7.85 1.62
N THR A 99 11.25 6.54 1.59
CA THR A 99 10.23 5.50 1.82
C THR A 99 10.08 5.11 3.29
N LEU A 100 11.08 5.40 4.13
CA LEU A 100 11.05 5.03 5.54
C LEU A 100 10.08 5.90 6.33
N PRO A 101 9.26 5.32 7.21
CA PRO A 101 8.42 6.07 8.12
C PRO A 101 9.25 6.87 9.14
N ASP A 102 8.76 8.04 9.54
CA ASP A 102 9.39 8.82 10.60
C ASP A 102 9.17 8.15 11.96
N SER A 103 10.21 7.61 12.53
CA SER A 103 10.17 6.98 13.86
C SER A 103 10.08 7.99 15.01
N LEU A 104 10.44 9.25 14.75
CA LEU A 104 10.47 10.29 15.78
C LEU A 104 9.06 10.73 16.23
N VAL A 105 8.02 10.36 15.50
CA VAL A 105 6.61 10.59 15.89
C VAL A 105 6.27 10.00 17.27
N TRP A 106 7.04 9.00 17.72
CA TRP A 106 6.88 8.39 19.03
C TRP A 106 7.54 9.20 20.16
N ARG A 107 8.42 10.15 19.81
CA ARG A 107 9.16 10.91 20.82
C ARG A 107 8.22 11.87 21.54
N ASN A 108 8.19 11.78 22.87
CA ASN A 108 7.44 12.66 23.72
C ASN A 108 8.32 13.05 24.92
N GLU A 109 8.42 14.35 25.19
CA GLU A 109 9.23 14.88 26.28
C GLU A 109 8.79 14.39 27.67
N MET A 110 7.50 14.02 27.80
CA MET A 110 6.89 13.60 29.08
C MET A 110 6.79 12.07 29.23
N ALA A 111 7.25 11.30 28.25
CA ALA A 111 7.13 9.85 28.27
C ALA A 111 8.39 9.17 27.70
N TYR A 112 8.79 8.06 28.33
CA TYR A 112 9.89 7.24 27.84
C TYR A 112 9.41 6.31 26.73
N ASN A 113 9.45 6.80 25.49
CA ASN A 113 8.99 6.09 24.30
C ASN A 113 10.14 5.64 23.37
N GLU A 114 11.39 5.77 23.80
CA GLU A 114 12.57 5.35 23.01
C GLU A 114 12.49 3.91 22.49
N PRO A 115 11.97 2.90 23.23
CA PRO A 115 11.80 1.56 22.69
C PRO A 115 10.88 1.48 21.47
N TYR A 116 9.88 2.36 21.36
CA TYR A 116 9.00 2.42 20.19
C TYR A 116 9.70 3.06 18.98
N ILE A 117 10.53 4.10 19.20
CA ILE A 117 11.32 4.74 18.15
C ILE A 117 12.22 3.72 17.45
N GLU A 118 12.87 2.86 18.24
CA GLU A 118 13.81 1.87 17.71
C GLU A 118 13.12 0.63 17.12
N ASN A 119 12.05 0.15 17.75
CA ASN A 119 11.55 -1.19 17.51
C ASN A 119 10.19 -1.23 16.79
N TYR A 120 9.35 -0.20 16.88
CA TYR A 120 7.98 -0.29 16.40
C TYR A 120 7.88 -0.68 14.92
N PHE A 121 8.69 -0.10 14.06
CA PHE A 121 8.66 -0.43 12.64
C PHE A 121 9.43 -1.73 12.32
N ARG A 122 10.48 -2.04 13.06
CA ARG A 122 11.45 -3.08 12.70
C ARG A 122 11.20 -4.41 13.39
N HIS A 123 10.73 -4.40 14.63
CA HIS A 123 10.63 -5.62 15.43
C HIS A 123 9.45 -6.50 14.99
N PRO A 124 9.64 -7.84 14.88
CA PRO A 124 8.59 -8.77 14.40
C PRO A 124 7.31 -8.76 15.22
N ALA A 125 7.36 -8.44 16.52
CA ALA A 125 6.18 -8.35 17.38
C ALA A 125 5.15 -7.31 16.90
N TYR A 126 5.61 -6.26 16.22
CA TYR A 126 4.76 -5.18 15.69
C TYR A 126 4.46 -5.34 14.19
N SER A 127 4.76 -6.49 13.59
CA SER A 127 4.59 -6.68 12.13
C SER A 127 3.16 -6.46 11.65
N PHE A 128 2.17 -6.83 12.45
CA PHE A 128 0.75 -6.69 12.11
C PHE A 128 0.09 -5.44 12.69
N TYR A 129 0.85 -4.59 13.37
CA TYR A 129 0.38 -3.28 13.82
C TYR A 129 0.41 -2.28 12.66
N PRO A 130 -0.46 -1.25 12.68
CA PRO A 130 -0.52 -0.25 11.61
C PRO A 130 0.80 0.51 11.51
N VAL A 131 1.18 0.88 10.29
CA VAL A 131 2.34 1.75 10.08
C VAL A 131 2.02 3.16 10.60
N VAL A 132 2.99 3.78 11.27
CA VAL A 132 2.88 5.13 11.87
C VAL A 132 4.05 5.97 11.40
N GLY A 133 3.87 7.29 11.33
CA GLY A 133 4.92 8.21 10.89
C GLY A 133 5.06 8.32 9.37
N VAL A 134 3.96 8.11 8.66
CA VAL A 134 3.91 8.19 7.19
C VAL A 134 3.31 9.52 6.77
N SER A 135 3.97 10.23 5.87
CA SER A 135 3.47 11.45 5.25
C SER A 135 2.41 11.13 4.16
N TRP A 136 1.65 12.15 3.76
CA TRP A 136 0.69 12.02 2.67
C TRP A 136 1.37 11.60 1.36
N ASP A 137 2.52 12.20 1.02
CA ASP A 137 3.26 11.88 -0.20
C ASP A 137 3.77 10.43 -0.19
N GLN A 138 4.27 9.97 0.95
CA GLN A 138 4.66 8.56 1.12
C GLN A 138 3.47 7.62 0.95
N ALA A 139 2.32 7.96 1.51
CA ALA A 139 1.11 7.15 1.37
C ALA A 139 0.65 7.08 -0.10
N MET A 140 0.72 8.19 -0.84
CA MET A 140 0.41 8.22 -2.28
C MET A 140 1.38 7.37 -3.10
N ALA A 141 2.68 7.47 -2.83
CA ALA A 141 3.71 6.66 -3.49
C ALA A 141 3.51 5.16 -3.22
N TYR A 142 3.14 4.80 -1.99
CA TYR A 142 2.79 3.43 -1.63
C TYR A 142 1.55 2.92 -2.41
N CYS A 143 0.51 3.74 -2.52
CA CYS A 143 -0.70 3.39 -3.28
C CYS A 143 -0.37 3.17 -4.76
N GLN A 144 0.46 4.03 -5.35
CA GLN A 144 0.92 3.88 -6.74
C GLN A 144 1.71 2.58 -6.90
N TRP A 145 2.73 2.35 -6.06
CA TRP A 145 3.49 1.11 -6.08
C TRP A 145 2.60 -0.13 -6.00
N ARG A 146 1.62 -0.13 -5.09
CA ARG A 146 0.70 -1.25 -4.94
C ARG A 146 -0.13 -1.48 -6.18
N THR A 147 -0.65 -0.40 -6.80
CA THR A 147 -1.40 -0.45 -8.05
C THR A 147 -0.57 -1.08 -9.15
N ASP A 148 0.68 -0.63 -9.32
CA ASP A 148 1.59 -1.17 -10.32
C ASP A 148 1.85 -2.67 -10.11
N ARG A 149 2.07 -3.09 -8.85
CA ARG A 149 2.30 -4.52 -8.55
C ARG A 149 1.07 -5.40 -8.79
N VAL A 150 -0.12 -4.89 -8.48
CA VAL A 150 -1.37 -5.61 -8.76
C VAL A 150 -1.61 -5.70 -10.26
N ASN A 151 -1.42 -4.62 -11.00
CA ASN A 151 -1.59 -4.61 -12.45
C ASN A 151 -0.60 -5.55 -13.15
N GLU A 152 0.67 -5.52 -12.78
CA GLU A 152 1.67 -6.46 -13.28
C GLU A 152 1.25 -7.91 -13.05
N ARG A 153 0.79 -8.22 -11.84
CA ARG A 153 0.28 -9.56 -11.54
C ARG A 153 -0.88 -9.97 -12.45
N LEU A 154 -1.86 -9.08 -12.66
CA LEU A 154 -3.01 -9.35 -13.52
C LEU A 154 -2.60 -9.58 -14.97
N LEU A 155 -1.63 -8.84 -15.48
CA LEU A 155 -1.08 -9.04 -16.82
C LEU A 155 -0.39 -10.41 -16.97
N VAL A 156 0.40 -10.79 -15.96
CA VAL A 156 1.07 -12.09 -15.94
C VAL A 156 0.05 -13.24 -15.85
N GLU A 157 -0.95 -13.12 -14.98
CA GLU A 157 -2.03 -14.11 -14.84
C GLU A 157 -2.86 -14.22 -16.14
N GLY A 158 -3.12 -13.08 -16.79
CA GLY A 158 -3.79 -13.01 -18.10
C GLY A 158 -2.94 -13.50 -19.28
N LYS A 159 -1.67 -13.83 -19.05
CA LYS A 159 -0.69 -14.23 -20.08
C LYS A 159 -0.42 -13.15 -21.15
N TYR A 160 -0.65 -11.90 -20.81
CA TYR A 160 -0.31 -10.76 -21.68
C TYR A 160 1.18 -10.44 -21.64
N THR A 161 1.85 -10.77 -20.54
CA THR A 161 3.30 -10.63 -20.37
C THR A 161 3.87 -11.78 -19.55
N GLU A 162 5.17 -11.97 -19.61
CA GLU A 162 5.88 -12.92 -18.76
C GLU A 162 6.37 -12.22 -17.50
N ALA A 163 6.27 -12.91 -16.37
CA ALA A 163 6.84 -12.41 -15.12
C ALA A 163 8.36 -12.30 -15.24
N LEU A 164 8.91 -11.13 -14.98
CA LEU A 164 10.34 -10.96 -14.89
C LEU A 164 10.87 -11.68 -13.63
N PRO A 165 11.95 -12.44 -13.75
CA PRO A 165 12.65 -12.95 -12.57
C PRO A 165 13.04 -11.79 -11.66
N TYR A 166 12.85 -11.94 -10.36
CA TYR A 166 13.11 -10.87 -9.37
C TYR A 166 14.52 -10.26 -9.52
N ASN A 167 15.52 -11.08 -9.79
CA ASN A 167 16.91 -10.65 -10.01
C ASN A 167 17.16 -9.86 -11.31
N LYS A 168 16.14 -9.69 -12.14
CA LYS A 168 16.20 -8.88 -13.38
C LYS A 168 15.33 -7.64 -13.32
N ILE A 169 14.58 -7.44 -12.24
CA ILE A 169 13.79 -6.22 -12.04
C ILE A 169 14.74 -5.11 -11.62
N GLY A 170 14.66 -3.97 -12.30
CA GLY A 170 15.46 -2.79 -12.01
C GLY A 170 14.72 -1.51 -12.38
N PRO A 171 15.32 -0.33 -12.18
CA PRO A 171 14.67 0.96 -12.40
C PRO A 171 14.11 1.16 -13.82
N ASP A 172 14.72 0.51 -14.80
CA ASP A 172 14.40 0.69 -16.23
C ASP A 172 13.35 -0.30 -16.73
N ASN A 173 13.00 -1.33 -15.96
CA ASN A 173 12.16 -2.42 -16.46
C ASN A 173 11.08 -2.91 -15.50
N TYR A 174 10.84 -2.20 -14.39
CA TYR A 174 9.68 -2.50 -13.57
C TYR A 174 8.41 -1.93 -14.21
N MET A 175 7.29 -2.64 -14.06
CA MET A 175 6.02 -2.24 -14.62
C MET A 175 5.44 -1.06 -13.83
N THR A 176 5.19 0.05 -14.53
CA THR A 176 4.48 1.23 -14.00
C THR A 176 3.11 1.36 -14.66
N GLU A 177 2.23 2.19 -14.09
CA GLU A 177 0.93 2.51 -14.68
C GLU A 177 1.07 3.07 -16.10
N GLN A 178 2.07 3.91 -16.35
CA GLN A 178 2.40 4.45 -17.66
C GLN A 178 2.76 3.33 -18.67
N ALA A 179 3.60 2.39 -18.25
CA ALA A 179 3.98 1.25 -19.09
C ALA A 179 2.76 0.35 -19.38
N LEU A 180 1.82 0.23 -18.43
CA LEU A 180 0.57 -0.48 -18.62
C LEU A 180 -0.33 0.21 -19.67
N GLU A 181 -0.50 1.54 -19.58
CA GLU A 181 -1.26 2.31 -20.57
C GLU A 181 -0.68 2.19 -21.97
N ASP A 182 0.63 2.25 -22.10
CA ASP A 182 1.33 2.11 -23.40
C ASP A 182 1.20 0.70 -23.96
N PHE A 183 1.10 -0.30 -23.10
CA PHE A 183 0.87 -1.68 -23.50
C PHE A 183 -0.57 -1.95 -24.00
N LEU A 184 -1.56 -1.23 -23.44
CA LEU A 184 -2.98 -1.39 -23.77
C LEU A 184 -3.43 -0.57 -25.00
N LYS A 185 -2.58 0.30 -25.55
CA LYS A 185 -2.80 1.05 -26.81
C LYS A 185 -2.42 0.24 -28.04
#